data_cb08f2b1bbe43690c6f139a88c00bca0
#
_entry.id   cb08f2b1bbe43690c6f139a88c00bca0
#
_cell.length_a   1.000
_cell.length_b   1.000
_cell.length_c   1.000
_cell.angle_alpha   90.00
_cell.angle_beta   90.00
_cell.angle_gamma   90.00
#
_symmetry.space_group_name_H-M   'P 1'
#
loop_
_entity.id
_entity.type
_entity.pdbx_description
1 polymer ?
#
loop_
_entity_poly.entity_id
_entity_poly.type
_entity_poly.pdbx_seq_one_letter_code
_entity_poly.pdbx_strand_id
1 'polypeptide(L)'
;IMAALGEAGLADDTTVVYSSDHGDNVGARGLWGKSNMYQESVAVPMLLCDPNLAPGTCDTPVSLVDLAATIPAHFGIPAAPEMTGDPLVAIAAADDDPDRVVFSEYHAVGAVNGAFMLRKGRYKLIHYIGFEDELFDLEADPEELVNLASDPAHAGALAALHQALREICDPQEVNDRAHAEQRAMVDALGGLDAVRDLGPKGATPPPKTGA
;
A
#
# COMPACT_ATOMS: atom_id res chain seq x y z
N ILE A 1 -10.04 23.92 -4.82
CA ILE A 1 -9.32 23.57 -6.08
C ILE A 1 -10.34 23.55 -7.22
N MET A 2 -11.40 22.71 -7.21
CA MET A 2 -12.36 22.54 -8.30
C MET A 2 -13.01 23.87 -8.74
N ALA A 3 -13.44 24.71 -7.78
CA ALA A 3 -13.99 26.04 -8.10
C ALA A 3 -12.98 26.93 -8.86
N ALA A 4 -11.72 26.94 -8.41
CA ALA A 4 -10.67 27.73 -9.06
C ALA A 4 -10.35 27.25 -10.48
N LEU A 5 -10.40 25.93 -10.73
CA LEU A 5 -10.25 25.36 -12.08
C LEU A 5 -11.42 25.80 -12.99
N GLY A 6 -12.65 25.79 -12.46
CA GLY A 6 -13.83 26.27 -13.19
C GLY A 6 -13.74 27.73 -13.54
N GLU A 7 -13.36 28.60 -12.58
CA GLU A 7 -13.16 30.03 -12.79
C GLU A 7 -12.06 30.36 -13.81
N ALA A 8 -11.01 29.50 -13.85
CA ALA A 8 -9.92 29.61 -14.81
C ALA A 8 -10.22 29.01 -16.19
N GLY A 9 -11.35 28.35 -16.38
CA GLY A 9 -11.72 27.66 -17.63
C GLY A 9 -10.88 26.43 -17.92
N LEU A 10 -10.30 25.81 -16.89
CA LEU A 10 -9.41 24.63 -17.01
C LEU A 10 -10.08 23.31 -16.57
N ALA A 11 -11.32 23.35 -16.08
CA ALA A 11 -12.00 22.17 -15.53
C ALA A 11 -12.19 21.04 -16.56
N ASP A 12 -12.43 21.40 -17.82
CA ASP A 12 -12.68 20.43 -18.90
C ASP A 12 -11.39 19.85 -19.51
N ASP A 13 -10.22 20.30 -19.05
CA ASP A 13 -8.90 19.91 -19.55
C ASP A 13 -7.93 19.49 -18.43
N THR A 14 -8.49 19.20 -17.24
CA THR A 14 -7.68 18.84 -16.07
C THR A 14 -8.25 17.63 -15.36
N THR A 15 -7.46 16.57 -15.29
CA THR A 15 -7.71 15.44 -14.38
C THR A 15 -7.19 15.79 -12.98
N VAL A 16 -8.02 15.64 -11.97
CA VAL A 16 -7.66 15.86 -10.56
C VAL A 16 -7.73 14.55 -9.81
N VAL A 17 -6.64 14.20 -9.13
CA VAL A 17 -6.58 13.04 -8.25
C VAL A 17 -6.30 13.48 -6.83
N TYR A 18 -7.02 12.95 -5.86
CA TYR A 18 -6.78 13.11 -4.45
C TYR A 18 -6.50 11.75 -3.81
N SER A 19 -5.36 11.64 -3.16
CA SER A 19 -4.93 10.44 -2.43
C SER A 19 -3.98 10.83 -1.29
N SER A 20 -3.45 9.83 -0.59
CA SER A 20 -2.36 9.94 0.38
C SER A 20 -1.31 8.89 0.08
N ASP A 21 -0.08 9.09 0.55
CA ASP A 21 1.02 8.11 0.46
C ASP A 21 0.80 6.92 1.40
N HIS A 22 0.17 7.13 2.55
CA HIS A 22 -0.21 6.13 3.55
C HIS A 22 -1.25 6.72 4.51
N GLY A 23 -1.82 5.87 5.35
CA GLY A 23 -2.63 6.28 6.48
C GLY A 23 -1.80 6.45 7.77
N ASP A 24 -2.46 6.43 8.93
CA ASP A 24 -1.85 6.43 10.25
C ASP A 24 -2.79 5.73 11.25
N ASN A 25 -2.23 4.93 12.14
CA ASN A 25 -3.01 4.18 13.14
C ASN A 25 -3.74 5.07 14.15
N VAL A 26 -3.23 6.22 14.48
CA VAL A 26 -3.84 7.26 15.35
C VAL A 26 -4.42 6.69 16.65
N GLY A 27 -3.77 5.67 17.22
CA GLY A 27 -4.21 5.00 18.44
C GLY A 27 -5.05 3.74 18.23
N ALA A 28 -5.44 3.40 17.00
CA ALA A 28 -6.09 2.12 16.70
C ALA A 28 -5.19 0.96 17.16
N ARG A 29 -5.75 -0.05 17.81
CA ARG A 29 -5.02 -1.19 18.41
C ARG A 29 -3.91 -0.77 19.38
N GLY A 30 -3.94 0.48 19.90
CA GLY A 30 -2.85 1.05 20.70
C GLY A 30 -1.60 1.42 19.90
N LEU A 31 -1.67 1.39 18.57
CA LEU A 31 -0.58 1.69 17.65
C LEU A 31 -0.60 3.15 17.19
N TRP A 32 0.58 3.71 16.95
CA TRP A 32 0.79 5.03 16.36
C TRP A 32 1.72 4.92 15.16
N GLY A 33 1.52 5.80 14.17
CA GLY A 33 2.28 5.75 12.93
C GLY A 33 1.72 4.71 11.95
N LYS A 34 2.57 4.21 11.05
CA LYS A 34 2.16 3.55 9.83
C LYS A 34 2.96 2.28 9.47
N SER A 35 3.86 1.83 10.33
CA SER A 35 4.80 0.75 10.03
C SER A 35 4.18 -0.65 10.21
N ASN A 36 3.00 -0.86 9.65
CA ASN A 36 2.27 -2.13 9.62
C ASN A 36 1.35 -2.21 8.41
N MET A 37 0.63 -3.33 8.25
CA MET A 37 -0.24 -3.60 7.10
C MET A 37 -1.74 -3.52 7.42
N TYR A 38 -2.14 -2.97 8.57
CA TYR A 38 -3.55 -2.77 8.89
C TYR A 38 -4.17 -1.65 8.06
N GLN A 39 -5.51 -1.69 7.92
CA GLN A 39 -6.26 -0.75 7.08
C GLN A 39 -5.96 0.70 7.41
N GLU A 40 -5.76 1.04 8.68
CA GLU A 40 -5.42 2.39 9.11
C GLU A 40 -4.10 2.90 8.53
N SER A 41 -3.16 1.99 8.24
CA SER A 41 -1.86 2.33 7.65
C SER A 41 -1.85 2.28 6.14
N VAL A 42 -2.50 1.27 5.53
CA VAL A 42 -2.35 0.99 4.10
C VAL A 42 -3.54 1.46 3.26
N ALA A 43 -4.74 1.63 3.84
CA ALA A 43 -5.87 2.14 3.11
C ALA A 43 -5.80 3.68 3.01
N VAL A 44 -5.83 4.16 1.78
CA VAL A 44 -5.80 5.59 1.47
C VAL A 44 -7.01 5.98 0.62
N PRO A 45 -7.49 7.22 0.69
CA PRO A 45 -8.52 7.68 -0.23
C PRO A 45 -8.00 7.63 -1.67
N MET A 46 -8.88 7.31 -2.61
CA MET A 46 -8.60 7.43 -4.04
C MET A 46 -9.80 8.09 -4.71
N LEU A 47 -9.68 9.39 -4.97
CA LEU A 47 -10.71 10.19 -5.63
C LEU A 47 -10.15 10.65 -6.97
N LEU A 48 -10.86 10.34 -8.05
CA LEU A 48 -10.50 10.69 -9.41
C LEU A 48 -11.61 11.56 -10.01
N CYS A 49 -11.26 12.73 -10.48
CA CYS A 49 -12.13 13.59 -11.25
C CYS A 49 -11.50 13.82 -12.63
N ASP A 50 -12.06 13.19 -13.63
CA ASP A 50 -11.62 13.30 -15.03
C ASP A 50 -12.81 13.76 -15.88
N PRO A 51 -12.63 14.75 -16.79
CA PRO A 51 -13.71 15.25 -17.63
C PRO A 51 -14.39 14.19 -18.51
N ASN A 52 -13.70 13.10 -18.78
CA ASN A 52 -14.18 12.02 -19.64
C ASN A 52 -14.84 10.86 -18.85
N LEU A 53 -14.86 10.92 -17.52
CA LEU A 53 -15.51 9.92 -16.67
C LEU A 53 -16.87 10.42 -16.17
N ALA A 54 -17.86 9.54 -16.22
CA ALA A 54 -19.12 9.77 -15.54
C ALA A 54 -18.94 9.71 -14.02
N PRO A 55 -19.69 10.52 -13.24
CA PRO A 55 -19.69 10.37 -11.79
C PRO A 55 -20.16 8.98 -11.35
N GLY A 56 -19.46 8.38 -10.40
CA GLY A 56 -19.77 7.04 -9.91
C GLY A 56 -18.81 6.58 -8.81
N THR A 57 -18.94 5.32 -8.43
CA THR A 57 -18.01 4.59 -7.57
C THR A 57 -17.51 3.37 -8.33
N CYS A 58 -16.30 2.95 -8.04
CA CYS A 58 -15.69 1.74 -8.56
C CYS A 58 -15.20 0.91 -7.38
N ASP A 59 -15.67 -0.35 -7.28
CA ASP A 59 -15.35 -1.25 -6.17
C ASP A 59 -14.14 -2.15 -6.49
N THR A 60 -13.55 -2.03 -7.68
CA THR A 60 -12.28 -2.69 -8.03
C THR A 60 -11.16 -2.22 -7.09
N PRO A 61 -10.46 -3.13 -6.39
CA PRO A 61 -9.31 -2.77 -5.58
C PRO A 61 -8.22 -2.08 -6.40
N VAL A 62 -7.73 -0.95 -5.91
CA VAL A 62 -6.65 -0.17 -6.55
C VAL A 62 -5.53 0.12 -5.55
N SER A 63 -4.35 0.47 -6.07
CA SER A 63 -3.21 0.85 -5.25
C SER A 63 -2.48 2.07 -5.83
N LEU A 64 -1.48 2.59 -5.11
CA LEU A 64 -0.72 3.77 -5.55
C LEU A 64 0.13 3.51 -6.80
N VAL A 65 0.43 2.25 -7.13
CA VAL A 65 1.12 1.93 -8.40
C VAL A 65 0.21 2.20 -9.61
N ASP A 66 -1.12 2.10 -9.43
CA ASP A 66 -2.10 2.43 -10.46
C ASP A 66 -2.15 3.95 -10.70
N LEU A 67 -2.03 4.74 -9.63
CA LEU A 67 -1.88 6.19 -9.75
C LEU A 67 -0.60 6.54 -10.51
N ALA A 68 0.51 5.85 -10.22
CA ALA A 68 1.76 6.05 -10.95
C ALA A 68 1.61 5.75 -12.45
N ALA A 69 0.88 4.68 -12.82
CA ALA A 69 0.60 4.33 -14.21
C ALA A 69 -0.38 5.31 -14.89
N THR A 70 -1.26 5.95 -14.12
CA THR A 70 -2.24 6.93 -14.63
C THR A 70 -1.56 8.16 -15.21
N ILE A 71 -0.45 8.62 -14.60
CA ILE A 71 0.23 9.85 -15.01
C ILE A 71 0.75 9.78 -16.45
N PRO A 72 1.61 8.82 -16.84
CA PRO A 72 2.07 8.72 -18.23
C PRO A 72 0.92 8.44 -19.19
N ALA A 73 -0.07 7.61 -18.80
CA ALA A 73 -1.21 7.29 -19.65
C ALA A 73 -2.04 8.54 -19.99
N HIS A 74 -2.22 9.46 -19.04
CA HIS A 74 -2.92 10.73 -19.27
C HIS A 74 -2.27 11.58 -20.37
N PHE A 75 -0.95 11.52 -20.49
CA PHE A 75 -0.19 12.25 -21.52
C PHE A 75 0.08 11.41 -22.79
N GLY A 76 -0.51 10.24 -22.92
CA GLY A 76 -0.27 9.34 -24.05
C GLY A 76 1.17 8.80 -24.11
N ILE A 77 1.88 8.80 -22.99
CA ILE A 77 3.24 8.27 -22.87
C ILE A 77 3.13 6.77 -22.57
N PRO A 78 3.79 5.88 -23.31
CA PRO A 78 3.81 4.46 -23.02
C PRO A 78 4.36 4.19 -21.60
N ALA A 79 3.71 3.27 -20.88
CA ALA A 79 4.20 2.83 -19.58
C ALA A 79 5.61 2.21 -19.71
N ALA A 80 6.48 2.47 -18.73
CA ALA A 80 7.76 1.78 -18.65
C ALA A 80 7.53 0.27 -18.38
N PRO A 81 8.39 -0.62 -18.89
CA PRO A 81 8.21 -2.08 -18.70
C PRO A 81 8.14 -2.53 -17.24
N GLU A 82 8.72 -1.75 -16.33
CA GLU A 82 8.76 -2.02 -14.89
C GLU A 82 7.49 -1.53 -14.16
N MET A 83 6.62 -0.77 -14.81
CA MET A 83 5.37 -0.31 -14.21
C MET A 83 4.36 -1.47 -14.19
N THR A 84 3.91 -1.83 -12.99
CA THR A 84 2.99 -2.96 -12.75
C THR A 84 1.55 -2.52 -12.54
N GLY A 85 1.28 -1.22 -12.39
CA GLY A 85 -0.06 -0.67 -12.20
C GLY A 85 -0.82 -0.49 -13.51
N ASP A 86 -2.14 -0.43 -13.41
CA ASP A 86 -3.05 -0.07 -14.50
C ASP A 86 -3.57 1.37 -14.32
N PRO A 87 -3.80 2.14 -15.41
CA PRO A 87 -4.31 3.50 -15.28
C PRO A 87 -5.69 3.54 -14.59
N LEU A 88 -5.84 4.35 -13.55
CA LEU A 88 -7.08 4.49 -12.77
C LEU A 88 -8.28 4.88 -13.63
N VAL A 89 -8.08 5.70 -14.68
CA VAL A 89 -9.14 6.06 -15.62
C VAL A 89 -9.67 4.84 -16.36
N ALA A 90 -8.77 3.93 -16.76
CA ALA A 90 -9.16 2.68 -17.42
C ALA A 90 -9.88 1.73 -16.46
N ILE A 91 -9.41 1.62 -15.22
CA ILE A 91 -10.07 0.81 -14.17
C ILE A 91 -11.48 1.37 -13.90
N ALA A 92 -11.62 2.68 -13.70
CA ALA A 92 -12.89 3.32 -13.40
C ALA A 92 -13.91 3.28 -14.56
N ALA A 93 -13.45 3.12 -15.81
CA ALA A 93 -14.30 3.01 -16.98
C ALA A 93 -14.72 1.56 -17.31
N ALA A 94 -14.11 0.58 -16.68
CA ALA A 94 -14.43 -0.85 -16.86
C ALA A 94 -15.52 -1.32 -15.88
N ASP A 95 -16.03 -2.52 -16.09
CA ASP A 95 -16.85 -3.21 -15.08
C ASP A 95 -16.00 -3.51 -13.84
N ASP A 96 -16.62 -3.49 -12.65
CA ASP A 96 -15.94 -3.81 -11.40
C ASP A 96 -15.32 -5.21 -11.43
N ASP A 97 -14.05 -5.29 -11.04
CA ASP A 97 -13.31 -6.55 -10.83
C ASP A 97 -12.96 -6.72 -9.34
N PRO A 98 -13.84 -7.33 -8.55
CA PRO A 98 -13.59 -7.55 -7.13
C PRO A 98 -12.43 -8.54 -6.89
N ASP A 99 -12.08 -9.36 -7.88
CA ASP A 99 -11.02 -10.36 -7.78
C ASP A 99 -9.63 -9.80 -8.13
N ARG A 100 -9.54 -8.53 -8.52
CA ARG A 100 -8.24 -7.88 -8.75
C ARG A 100 -7.40 -7.88 -7.48
N VAL A 101 -6.16 -8.36 -7.60
CA VAL A 101 -5.23 -8.42 -6.48
C VAL A 101 -4.50 -7.08 -6.34
N VAL A 102 -4.48 -6.52 -5.14
CA VAL A 102 -3.56 -5.44 -4.76
C VAL A 102 -2.55 -5.94 -3.75
N PHE A 103 -1.32 -5.45 -3.88
CA PHE A 103 -0.16 -5.92 -3.15
C PHE A 103 0.61 -4.76 -2.52
N SER A 104 1.16 -5.00 -1.33
CA SER A 104 2.09 -4.10 -0.65
C SER A 104 3.08 -4.91 0.17
N GLU A 105 4.32 -4.43 0.28
CA GLU A 105 5.35 -5.06 1.10
C GLU A 105 6.08 -4.03 1.98
N TYR A 106 6.61 -4.49 3.11
CA TYR A 106 7.30 -3.63 4.07
C TYR A 106 8.55 -4.31 4.63
N HIS A 107 9.70 -3.66 4.48
CA HIS A 107 11.02 -4.15 4.91
C HIS A 107 11.81 -3.08 5.69
N ALA A 108 11.12 -2.07 6.22
CA ALA A 108 11.77 -0.87 6.74
C ALA A 108 11.80 -0.83 8.27
N VAL A 109 11.90 0.36 8.83
CA VAL A 109 12.07 0.64 10.27
C VAL A 109 11.04 -0.10 11.13
N GLY A 110 11.53 -0.86 12.12
CA GLY A 110 10.70 -1.62 13.07
C GLY A 110 10.32 -3.03 12.60
N ALA A 111 10.51 -3.37 11.32
CA ALA A 111 10.31 -4.72 10.84
C ALA A 111 11.53 -5.60 11.13
N VAL A 112 11.33 -6.74 11.79
CA VAL A 112 12.38 -7.75 11.99
C VAL A 112 12.61 -8.51 10.69
N ASN A 113 11.52 -8.82 9.98
CA ASN A 113 11.49 -9.48 8.68
C ASN A 113 10.44 -8.81 7.79
N GLY A 114 10.38 -9.20 6.53
CA GLY A 114 9.41 -8.70 5.57
C GLY A 114 7.97 -9.02 5.96
N ALA A 115 7.09 -8.06 5.74
CA ALA A 115 5.65 -8.21 5.78
C ALA A 115 5.07 -7.98 4.38
N PHE A 116 4.18 -8.86 3.95
CA PHE A 116 3.57 -8.88 2.62
C PHE A 116 2.05 -8.86 2.76
N MET A 117 1.40 -7.86 2.21
CA MET A 117 -0.05 -7.73 2.25
C MET A 117 -0.64 -7.92 0.86
N LEU A 118 -1.69 -8.74 0.79
CA LEU A 118 -2.54 -8.87 -0.39
C LEU A 118 -4.00 -8.65 -0.02
N ARG A 119 -4.72 -7.95 -0.87
CA ARG A 119 -6.18 -7.94 -0.88
C ARG A 119 -6.70 -8.51 -2.18
N LYS A 120 -7.66 -9.42 -2.08
CA LYS A 120 -8.44 -9.96 -3.20
C LYS A 120 -9.89 -10.11 -2.77
N GLY A 121 -10.79 -9.44 -3.47
CA GLY A 121 -12.19 -9.39 -3.06
C GLY A 121 -12.33 -8.83 -1.64
N ARG A 122 -13.08 -9.56 -0.82
CA ARG A 122 -13.31 -9.22 0.59
C ARG A 122 -12.16 -9.61 1.53
N TYR A 123 -11.27 -10.52 1.11
CA TYR A 123 -10.22 -11.04 1.97
C TYR A 123 -8.92 -10.28 1.83
N LYS A 124 -8.24 -10.12 2.98
CA LYS A 124 -6.91 -9.55 3.09
C LYS A 124 -6.01 -10.49 3.87
N LEU A 125 -4.85 -10.82 3.29
CA LEU A 125 -3.77 -11.58 3.91
C LEU A 125 -2.65 -10.61 4.29
N ILE A 126 -2.11 -10.79 5.50
CA ILE A 126 -0.79 -10.25 5.88
C ILE A 126 0.10 -11.44 6.21
N HIS A 127 1.09 -11.67 5.35
CA HIS A 127 2.08 -12.72 5.52
C HIS A 127 3.38 -12.14 6.08
N TYR A 128 3.83 -12.68 7.20
CA TYR A 128 5.06 -12.27 7.88
C TYR A 128 6.10 -13.38 7.79
N ILE A 129 7.31 -13.07 7.32
CA ILE A 129 8.38 -14.08 7.30
C ILE A 129 8.77 -14.47 8.72
N GLY A 130 8.57 -15.76 9.03
CA GLY A 130 8.91 -16.34 10.34
C GLY A 130 7.91 -16.13 11.46
N PHE A 131 6.73 -15.58 11.16
CA PHE A 131 5.63 -15.39 12.11
C PHE A 131 4.32 -15.92 11.55
N GLU A 132 3.27 -15.90 12.38
CA GLU A 132 1.94 -16.35 11.98
C GLU A 132 1.30 -15.34 11.00
N ASP A 133 0.52 -15.88 10.07
CA ASP A 133 -0.26 -15.07 9.14
C ASP A 133 -1.45 -14.41 9.81
N GLU A 134 -1.90 -13.30 9.23
CA GLU A 134 -3.19 -12.70 9.55
C GLU A 134 -4.07 -12.70 8.30
N LEU A 135 -5.29 -13.19 8.45
CA LEU A 135 -6.33 -13.19 7.43
C LEU A 135 -7.55 -12.46 7.95
N PHE A 136 -8.02 -11.49 7.19
CA PHE A 136 -9.21 -10.71 7.54
C PHE A 136 -10.25 -10.74 6.44
N ASP A 137 -11.51 -10.67 6.84
CA ASP A 137 -12.67 -10.48 5.97
C ASP A 137 -13.16 -9.04 6.10
N LEU A 138 -12.73 -8.17 5.20
CA LEU A 138 -12.97 -6.73 5.27
C LEU A 138 -14.45 -6.31 5.09
N GLU A 139 -15.33 -7.22 4.63
CA GLU A 139 -16.76 -6.95 4.59
C GLU A 139 -17.44 -7.23 5.93
N ALA A 140 -17.05 -8.33 6.60
CA ALA A 140 -17.62 -8.70 7.89
C ALA A 140 -16.92 -8.01 9.07
N ASP A 141 -15.63 -7.71 8.91
CA ASP A 141 -14.74 -7.14 9.93
C ASP A 141 -13.84 -6.07 9.31
N PRO A 142 -14.36 -4.90 8.93
CA PRO A 142 -13.59 -3.83 8.30
C PRO A 142 -12.52 -3.23 9.23
N GLU A 143 -12.62 -3.47 10.54
CA GLU A 143 -11.64 -3.01 11.54
C GLU A 143 -10.55 -4.06 11.83
N GLU A 144 -10.57 -5.23 11.14
CA GLU A 144 -9.53 -6.27 11.25
C GLU A 144 -9.28 -6.73 12.69
N LEU A 145 -10.35 -6.99 13.44
CA LEU A 145 -10.27 -7.38 14.86
C LEU A 145 -10.17 -8.89 15.05
N VAL A 146 -10.56 -9.69 14.05
CA VAL A 146 -10.63 -11.15 14.14
C VAL A 146 -9.73 -11.78 13.09
N ASN A 147 -8.59 -12.33 13.53
CA ASN A 147 -7.71 -13.10 12.65
C ASN A 147 -8.32 -14.47 12.31
N LEU A 148 -8.61 -14.69 11.03
CA LEU A 148 -9.22 -15.90 10.48
C LEU A 148 -8.19 -16.91 9.94
N ALA A 149 -6.89 -16.63 10.02
CA ALA A 149 -5.84 -17.47 9.41
C ALA A 149 -5.82 -18.91 9.95
N SER A 150 -6.23 -19.11 11.20
CA SER A 150 -6.32 -20.44 11.82
C SER A 150 -7.72 -21.08 11.75
N ASP A 151 -8.71 -20.39 11.19
CA ASP A 151 -10.07 -20.92 11.06
C ASP A 151 -10.19 -21.85 9.85
N PRO A 152 -10.53 -23.15 10.03
CA PRO A 152 -10.69 -24.07 8.91
C PRO A 152 -11.76 -23.65 7.90
N ALA A 153 -12.76 -22.88 8.30
CA ALA A 153 -13.79 -22.37 7.40
C ALA A 153 -13.23 -21.40 6.34
N HIS A 154 -12.11 -20.76 6.62
CA HIS A 154 -11.45 -19.79 5.76
C HIS A 154 -10.15 -20.33 5.11
N ALA A 155 -9.82 -21.62 5.29
CA ALA A 155 -8.60 -22.24 4.74
C ALA A 155 -8.49 -22.11 3.21
N GLY A 156 -9.63 -22.16 2.49
CA GLY A 156 -9.66 -21.97 1.03
C GLY A 156 -9.25 -20.55 0.61
N ALA A 157 -9.74 -19.54 1.31
CA ALA A 157 -9.40 -18.13 1.05
C ALA A 157 -7.91 -17.88 1.35
N LEU A 158 -7.41 -18.39 2.48
CA LEU A 158 -6.00 -18.29 2.85
C LEU A 158 -5.09 -18.93 1.79
N ALA A 159 -5.44 -20.15 1.33
CA ALA A 159 -4.68 -20.85 0.31
C ALA A 159 -4.64 -20.10 -1.03
N ALA A 160 -5.77 -19.50 -1.44
CA ALA A 160 -5.88 -18.72 -2.67
C ALA A 160 -5.02 -17.44 -2.60
N LEU A 161 -5.00 -16.74 -1.48
CA LEU A 161 -4.15 -15.56 -1.28
C LEU A 161 -2.66 -15.91 -1.24
N HIS A 162 -2.28 -17.01 -0.60
CA HIS A 162 -0.92 -17.51 -0.66
C HIS A 162 -0.50 -17.90 -2.08
N GLN A 163 -1.39 -18.46 -2.87
CA GLN A 163 -1.11 -18.73 -4.26
C GLN A 163 -0.87 -17.42 -5.03
N ALA A 164 -1.74 -16.43 -4.87
CA ALA A 164 -1.58 -15.12 -5.49
C ALA A 164 -0.27 -14.43 -5.08
N LEU A 165 0.14 -14.56 -3.80
CA LEU A 165 1.42 -14.04 -3.34
C LEU A 165 2.60 -14.68 -4.07
N ARG A 166 2.59 -16.01 -4.21
CA ARG A 166 3.65 -16.73 -4.94
C ARG A 166 3.69 -16.43 -6.44
N GLU A 167 2.59 -16.03 -7.03
CA GLU A 167 2.53 -15.56 -8.41
C GLU A 167 3.18 -14.17 -8.58
N ILE A 168 3.20 -13.36 -7.52
CA ILE A 168 3.83 -12.03 -7.51
C ILE A 168 5.33 -12.15 -7.18
N CYS A 169 5.67 -12.86 -6.11
CA CYS A 169 7.06 -13.00 -5.66
C CYS A 169 7.25 -14.28 -4.80
N ASP A 170 8.52 -14.65 -4.59
CA ASP A 170 8.91 -15.53 -3.48
C ASP A 170 9.18 -14.65 -2.25
N PRO A 171 8.33 -14.66 -1.21
CA PRO A 171 8.49 -13.78 -0.06
C PRO A 171 9.78 -14.01 0.71
N GLN A 172 10.28 -15.27 0.75
CA GLN A 172 11.53 -15.59 1.43
C GLN A 172 12.73 -15.01 0.67
N GLU A 173 12.77 -15.16 -0.66
CA GLU A 173 13.83 -14.58 -1.50
C GLU A 173 13.86 -13.05 -1.39
N VAL A 174 12.68 -12.41 -1.44
CA VAL A 174 12.55 -10.94 -1.31
C VAL A 174 13.06 -10.48 0.07
N ASN A 175 12.68 -11.17 1.15
CA ASN A 175 13.16 -10.88 2.49
C ASN A 175 14.69 -11.02 2.60
N ASP A 176 15.26 -12.10 2.07
CA ASP A 176 16.71 -12.35 2.13
C ASP A 176 17.49 -11.30 1.34
N ARG A 177 16.98 -10.89 0.18
CA ARG A 177 17.53 -9.79 -0.61
C ARG A 177 17.48 -8.46 0.14
N ALA A 178 16.34 -8.12 0.75
CA ALA A 178 16.20 -6.89 1.55
C ALA A 178 17.22 -6.85 2.70
N HIS A 179 17.40 -7.94 3.42
CA HIS A 179 18.41 -8.05 4.46
C HIS A 179 19.85 -7.94 3.93
N ALA A 180 20.13 -8.52 2.76
CA ALA A 180 21.46 -8.42 2.15
C ALA A 180 21.78 -6.97 1.73
N GLU A 181 20.83 -6.29 1.11
CA GLU A 181 20.96 -4.89 0.71
C GLU A 181 21.11 -3.96 1.91
N GLN A 182 20.33 -4.15 2.98
CA GLN A 182 20.46 -3.39 4.22
C GLN A 182 21.84 -3.58 4.87
N ARG A 183 22.36 -4.81 4.92
CA ARG A 183 23.72 -5.08 5.41
C ARG A 183 24.77 -4.39 4.57
N ALA A 184 24.68 -4.49 3.24
CA ALA A 184 25.60 -3.83 2.34
C ALA A 184 25.59 -2.30 2.49
N MET A 185 24.42 -1.71 2.73
CA MET A 185 24.27 -0.28 3.00
C MET A 185 24.94 0.12 4.32
N VAL A 186 24.75 -0.66 5.39
CA VAL A 186 25.39 -0.46 6.69
C VAL A 186 26.92 -0.53 6.55
N ASP A 187 27.43 -1.53 5.83
CA ASP A 187 28.87 -1.69 5.59
C ASP A 187 29.46 -0.51 4.80
N ALA A 188 28.76 -0.05 3.78
CA ALA A 188 29.16 1.12 2.98
C ALA A 188 29.18 2.43 3.81
N LEU A 189 28.40 2.52 4.88
CA LEU A 189 28.39 3.64 5.80
C LEU A 189 29.43 3.53 6.94
N GLY A 190 30.25 2.50 6.96
CA GLY A 190 31.31 2.29 7.96
C GLY A 190 30.92 1.38 9.11
N GLY A 191 29.85 0.60 8.94
CA GLY A 191 29.38 -0.39 9.91
C GLY A 191 28.33 0.13 10.90
N LEU A 192 27.85 -0.76 11.76
CA LEU A 192 26.73 -0.48 12.67
C LEU A 192 26.98 0.69 13.62
N ASP A 193 28.20 0.83 14.14
CA ASP A 193 28.53 1.90 15.09
C ASP A 193 28.48 3.28 14.40
N ALA A 194 29.02 3.38 13.19
CA ALA A 194 28.94 4.61 12.40
C ALA A 194 27.47 4.98 12.08
N VAL A 195 26.63 3.99 11.76
CA VAL A 195 25.20 4.22 11.48
C VAL A 195 24.47 4.69 12.74
N ARG A 196 24.76 4.10 13.91
CA ARG A 196 24.17 4.53 15.20
C ARG A 196 24.55 5.97 15.55
N ASP A 197 25.79 6.37 15.29
CA ASP A 197 26.28 7.73 15.54
C ASP A 197 25.61 8.78 14.62
N LEU A 198 25.06 8.36 13.46
CA LEU A 198 24.28 9.27 12.60
C LEU A 198 22.96 9.71 13.25
N GLY A 199 22.47 8.97 14.23
CA GLY A 199 21.19 9.22 14.89
C GLY A 199 19.98 9.05 13.95
N PRO A 200 18.76 9.14 14.47
CA PRO A 200 17.54 9.03 13.65
C PRO A 200 17.39 10.27 12.76
N LYS A 201 17.74 10.14 11.49
CA LYS A 201 17.48 11.20 10.50
C LYS A 201 15.99 11.20 10.14
N GLY A 202 15.35 12.36 10.28
CA GLY A 202 13.96 12.57 9.86
C GLY A 202 12.89 12.39 10.96
N ALA A 203 13.26 12.04 12.18
CA ALA A 203 12.33 12.14 13.30
C ALA A 203 12.18 13.62 13.71
N THR A 204 10.95 14.12 13.76
CA THR A 204 10.67 15.42 14.39
C THR A 204 11.05 15.31 15.87
N PRO A 205 11.99 16.11 16.38
CA PRO A 205 12.34 16.05 17.79
C PRO A 205 11.10 16.38 18.63
N PRO A 206 10.91 15.72 19.79
CA PRO A 206 9.81 16.05 20.67
C PRO A 206 9.87 17.54 21.05
N PRO A 207 8.72 18.20 21.23
CA PRO A 207 8.68 19.58 21.68
C PRO A 207 9.54 19.72 22.93
N LYS A 208 10.46 20.69 22.96
CA LYS A 208 11.18 21.00 24.19
C LYS A 208 10.13 21.42 25.21
N THR A 209 9.93 20.63 26.25
CA THR A 209 9.15 21.07 27.41
C THR A 209 9.83 22.33 27.92
N GLY A 210 9.15 23.48 27.76
CA GLY A 210 9.64 24.75 28.22
C GLY A 210 9.96 24.66 29.73
N ALA A 211 11.10 25.23 30.08
CA ALA A 211 11.47 25.47 31.46
C ALA A 211 10.57 26.56 32.06
#